data_ec0ada6212aef135bd9c5e5f892dc009
#
_entry.id   ec0ada6212aef135bd9c5e5f892dc009
#
_cell.length_a   1.000
_cell.length_b   1.000
_cell.length_c   1.000
_cell.angle_alpha   90.00
_cell.angle_beta   90.00
_cell.angle_gamma   90.00
#
_symmetry.space_group_name_H-M   'P 1'
#
loop_
_entity.id
_entity.type
_entity.pdbx_description
1 polymer ?
#
loop_
_entity_poly.entity_id
_entity_poly.type
_entity_poly.pdbx_seq_one_letter_code
_entity_poly.pdbx_strand_id
1 'polypeptide(L)'
;MSDNKNFVKDITNIEEDFAKWYTDIVLKAELADYTNVKGFISIRPYGYGIWENIQAYADKRFKEYGVKNVSMPVLIPESLLNKEKDHVEGFAPEVAWVTQGGGSKLEERLCVRPTSETIFCDMYSKWLSSWRDLPFLYNQWCSVLRWEKETRPFLRP
;
A
#
# COMPACT_ATOMS: atom_id res chain seq x y z
N MET A 1 -45.11 5.21 16.55
CA MET A 1 -43.62 5.18 16.33
C MET A 1 -43.41 4.26 15.14
N SER A 2 -43.14 4.81 13.98
CA SER A 2 -43.06 4.04 12.74
C SER A 2 -41.74 3.29 12.67
N ASP A 3 -41.86 1.99 12.46
CA ASP A 3 -40.73 1.09 12.18
C ASP A 3 -39.98 1.51 10.91
N ASN A 4 -38.92 2.29 11.11
CA ASN A 4 -38.01 2.67 10.05
C ASN A 4 -36.93 1.59 9.82
N LYS A 5 -37.30 0.32 10.07
CA LYS A 5 -36.35 -0.82 10.15
C LYS A 5 -35.93 -1.44 8.82
N ASN A 6 -36.39 -0.97 7.67
CA ASN A 6 -36.17 -1.72 6.43
C ASN A 6 -35.89 -0.89 5.16
N PHE A 7 -35.18 0.23 5.28
CA PHE A 7 -34.82 0.98 4.07
C PHE A 7 -33.59 0.38 3.33
N VAL A 8 -32.72 -0.31 4.04
CA VAL A 8 -31.56 -0.99 3.44
C VAL A 8 -31.65 -2.48 3.74
N LYS A 9 -32.01 -3.28 2.74
CA LYS A 9 -31.95 -4.74 2.80
C LYS A 9 -30.50 -5.18 2.55
N ASP A 10 -30.08 -6.25 3.20
CA ASP A 10 -28.81 -6.93 2.99
C ASP A 10 -27.54 -6.19 3.50
N ILE A 11 -27.68 -5.29 4.47
CA ILE A 11 -26.54 -4.71 5.19
C ILE A 11 -26.71 -5.01 6.68
N THR A 12 -25.67 -5.52 7.30
CA THR A 12 -25.64 -5.77 8.75
C THR A 12 -25.84 -4.46 9.51
N ASN A 13 -26.54 -4.51 10.64
CA ASN A 13 -26.70 -3.33 11.48
C ASN A 13 -25.36 -2.96 12.13
N ILE A 14 -25.02 -1.67 12.10
CA ILE A 14 -23.77 -1.13 12.65
C ILE A 14 -23.62 -1.44 14.16
N GLU A 15 -24.73 -1.43 14.90
CA GLU A 15 -24.75 -1.71 16.35
C GLU A 15 -24.59 -3.19 16.67
N GLU A 16 -24.87 -4.09 15.71
CA GLU A 16 -24.75 -5.53 15.89
C GLU A 16 -23.32 -6.02 15.57
N ASP A 17 -22.76 -5.59 14.44
CA ASP A 17 -21.41 -5.95 14.00
C ASP A 17 -20.84 -4.87 13.09
N PHE A 18 -20.04 -4.00 13.67
CA PHE A 18 -19.39 -2.90 12.95
C PHE A 18 -18.49 -3.39 11.81
N ALA A 19 -17.74 -4.47 12.03
CA ALA A 19 -16.80 -4.98 11.04
C ALA A 19 -17.51 -5.55 9.80
N LYS A 20 -18.60 -6.26 10.05
CA LYS A 20 -19.42 -6.80 8.98
C LYS A 20 -20.20 -5.70 8.27
N TRP A 21 -20.79 -4.76 9.01
CA TRP A 21 -21.44 -3.58 8.45
C TRP A 21 -20.52 -2.81 7.51
N TYR A 22 -19.27 -2.55 7.92
CA TYR A 22 -18.28 -1.88 7.07
C TYR A 22 -18.03 -2.64 5.77
N THR A 23 -17.82 -3.96 5.86
CA THR A 23 -17.58 -4.80 4.69
C THR A 23 -18.79 -4.83 3.75
N ASP A 24 -20.00 -4.98 4.31
CA ASP A 24 -21.26 -4.99 3.54
C ASP A 24 -21.42 -3.67 2.77
N ILE A 25 -21.14 -2.52 3.41
CA ILE A 25 -21.20 -1.21 2.76
C ILE A 25 -20.19 -1.10 1.61
N VAL A 26 -18.94 -1.49 1.84
CA VAL A 26 -17.90 -1.40 0.82
C VAL A 26 -18.26 -2.21 -0.42
N LEU A 27 -18.73 -3.43 -0.23
CA LEU A 27 -19.15 -4.31 -1.33
C LEU A 27 -20.42 -3.81 -2.02
N LYS A 28 -21.45 -3.40 -1.25
CA LYS A 28 -22.74 -2.97 -1.78
C LYS A 28 -22.64 -1.63 -2.52
N ALA A 29 -21.79 -0.72 -2.03
CA ALA A 29 -21.50 0.55 -2.70
C ALA A 29 -20.53 0.40 -3.87
N GLU A 30 -20.11 -0.82 -4.19
CA GLU A 30 -19.18 -1.11 -5.31
C GLU A 30 -17.83 -0.40 -5.22
N LEU A 31 -17.35 -0.18 -4.00
CA LEU A 31 -16.05 0.49 -3.77
C LEU A 31 -14.87 -0.44 -3.99
N ALA A 32 -15.00 -1.69 -3.55
CA ALA A 32 -13.98 -2.71 -3.70
C ALA A 32 -14.61 -4.11 -3.78
N ASP A 33 -13.83 -5.10 -4.17
CA ASP A 33 -14.24 -6.50 -4.22
C ASP A 33 -13.07 -7.42 -3.88
N TYR A 34 -13.39 -8.66 -3.47
CA TYR A 34 -12.40 -9.68 -3.18
C TYR A 34 -11.87 -10.29 -4.48
N THR A 35 -10.58 -10.66 -4.46
CA THR A 35 -9.95 -11.39 -5.55
C THR A 35 -9.79 -12.88 -5.22
N ASN A 36 -9.34 -13.67 -6.19
CA ASN A 36 -9.04 -15.10 -5.99
C ASN A 36 -7.82 -15.33 -5.09
N VAL A 37 -7.02 -14.31 -4.83
CA VAL A 37 -5.89 -14.39 -3.91
C VAL A 37 -6.32 -13.84 -2.55
N LYS A 38 -6.30 -14.70 -1.54
CA LYS A 38 -6.70 -14.33 -0.18
C LYS A 38 -5.90 -13.13 0.31
N GLY A 39 -6.59 -12.14 0.86
CA GLY A 39 -5.98 -10.90 1.36
C GLY A 39 -5.75 -9.81 0.31
N PHE A 40 -6.03 -10.11 -0.96
CA PHE A 40 -5.96 -9.13 -2.03
C PHE A 40 -7.36 -8.67 -2.44
N ILE A 41 -7.50 -7.37 -2.61
CA ILE A 41 -8.75 -6.75 -3.04
C ILE A 41 -8.56 -6.03 -4.37
N SER A 42 -9.63 -5.92 -5.12
CA SER A 42 -9.73 -5.06 -6.29
C SER A 42 -10.50 -3.80 -5.92
N ILE A 43 -9.90 -2.63 -6.05
CA ILE A 43 -10.62 -1.36 -5.85
C ILE A 43 -11.35 -1.04 -7.15
N ARG A 44 -12.68 -0.88 -7.05
CA ARG A 44 -13.53 -0.60 -8.21
C ARG A 44 -13.49 0.89 -8.56
N PRO A 45 -13.93 1.28 -9.76
CA PRO A 45 -13.79 2.67 -10.23
C PRO A 45 -14.32 3.73 -9.27
N TYR A 46 -15.44 3.44 -8.60
CA TYR A 46 -16.04 4.38 -7.67
C TYR A 46 -15.19 4.58 -6.40
N GLY A 47 -14.65 3.48 -5.86
CA GLY A 47 -13.68 3.54 -4.75
C GLY A 47 -12.35 4.16 -5.17
N TYR A 48 -11.87 3.84 -6.38
CA TYR A 48 -10.63 4.39 -6.89
C TYR A 48 -10.70 5.90 -7.14
N GLY A 49 -11.85 6.43 -7.54
CA GLY A 49 -12.08 7.87 -7.70
C GLY A 49 -11.88 8.66 -6.40
N ILE A 50 -12.13 8.06 -5.23
CA ILE A 50 -11.80 8.69 -3.94
C ILE A 50 -10.28 8.83 -3.79
N TRP A 51 -9.54 7.77 -4.14
CA TRP A 51 -8.08 7.77 -4.12
C TRP A 51 -7.49 8.81 -5.09
N GLU A 52 -8.01 8.89 -6.32
CA GLU A 52 -7.56 9.86 -7.31
C GLU A 52 -7.73 11.29 -6.83
N ASN A 53 -8.83 11.61 -6.16
CA ASN A 53 -9.06 12.93 -5.57
C ASN A 53 -8.06 13.24 -4.44
N ILE A 54 -7.80 12.27 -3.56
CA ILE A 54 -6.79 12.42 -2.49
C ILE A 54 -5.40 12.64 -3.11
N GLN A 55 -5.03 11.82 -4.10
CA GLN A 55 -3.76 11.90 -4.78
C GLN A 55 -3.58 13.25 -5.49
N ALA A 56 -4.59 13.70 -6.24
CA ALA A 56 -4.54 14.97 -6.95
C ALA A 56 -4.36 16.17 -6.00
N TYR A 57 -5.10 16.17 -4.88
CA TYR A 57 -4.99 17.21 -3.87
C TYR A 57 -3.60 17.22 -3.21
N ALA A 58 -3.12 16.06 -2.76
CA ALA A 58 -1.83 15.94 -2.09
C ALA A 58 -0.65 16.22 -3.04
N ASP A 59 -0.68 15.68 -4.27
CA ASP A 59 0.37 15.88 -5.28
C ASP A 59 0.53 17.36 -5.65
N LYS A 60 -0.58 18.08 -5.78
CA LYS A 60 -0.55 19.54 -5.99
C LYS A 60 0.19 20.24 -4.85
N ARG A 61 -0.13 19.90 -3.59
CA ARG A 61 0.53 20.48 -2.41
C ARG A 61 2.01 20.14 -2.35
N PHE A 62 2.38 18.89 -2.61
CA PHE A 62 3.78 18.46 -2.65
C PHE A 62 4.57 19.28 -3.68
N LYS A 63 4.02 19.51 -4.87
CA LYS A 63 4.66 20.30 -5.92
C LYS A 63 4.82 21.78 -5.56
N GLU A 64 3.87 22.36 -4.82
CA GLU A 64 3.99 23.73 -4.28
C GLU A 64 5.22 23.87 -3.35
N TYR A 65 5.62 22.79 -2.67
CA TYR A 65 6.83 22.73 -1.83
C TYR A 65 8.09 22.24 -2.59
N GLY A 66 8.02 22.09 -3.89
CA GLY A 66 9.17 21.66 -4.71
C GLY A 66 9.42 20.16 -4.72
N VAL A 67 8.51 19.36 -4.19
CA VAL A 67 8.61 17.89 -4.23
C VAL A 67 8.46 17.37 -5.65
N LYS A 68 9.33 16.47 -6.06
CA LYS A 68 9.31 15.82 -7.39
C LYS A 68 8.90 14.36 -7.25
N ASN A 69 8.10 13.88 -8.19
CA ASN A 69 7.72 12.46 -8.21
C ASN A 69 8.85 11.61 -8.82
N VAL A 70 9.09 10.46 -8.20
CA VAL A 70 10.03 9.43 -8.66
C VAL A 70 9.33 8.08 -8.70
N SER A 71 9.96 7.10 -9.35
CA SER A 71 9.50 5.72 -9.37
C SER A 71 10.64 4.79 -8.97
N MET A 72 10.45 4.06 -7.88
CA MET A 72 11.40 3.07 -7.38
C MET A 72 10.96 1.65 -7.78
N PRO A 73 11.90 0.69 -7.92
CA PRO A 73 11.59 -0.69 -8.24
C PRO A 73 10.61 -1.33 -7.24
N VAL A 74 9.80 -2.25 -7.75
CA VAL A 74 8.85 -3.03 -6.92
C VAL A 74 9.52 -4.15 -6.13
N LEU A 75 10.68 -4.62 -6.61
CA LEU A 75 11.44 -5.71 -6.01
C LEU A 75 12.66 -5.19 -5.28
N ILE A 76 12.90 -5.73 -4.10
CA ILE A 76 14.02 -5.40 -3.21
C ILE A 76 14.86 -6.66 -3.00
N PRO A 77 16.20 -6.63 -3.20
CA PRO A 77 17.07 -7.72 -2.83
C PRO A 77 17.02 -8.00 -1.32
N GLU A 78 17.10 -9.28 -0.94
CA GLU A 78 17.11 -9.68 0.47
C GLU A 78 18.26 -9.03 1.26
N SER A 79 19.42 -8.92 0.64
CA SER A 79 20.61 -8.26 1.22
C SER A 79 20.34 -6.81 1.59
N LEU A 80 19.57 -6.08 0.75
CA LEU A 80 19.22 -4.69 1.02
C LEU A 80 18.19 -4.59 2.16
N LEU A 81 17.19 -5.48 2.18
CA LEU A 81 16.20 -5.52 3.25
C LEU A 81 16.82 -5.85 4.62
N ASN A 82 17.82 -6.73 4.64
CA ASN A 82 18.51 -7.12 5.87
C ASN A 82 19.34 -5.98 6.48
N LYS A 83 19.84 -5.05 5.69
CA LYS A 83 20.52 -3.86 6.21
C LYS A 83 19.60 -3.00 7.11
N GLU A 84 18.31 -2.98 6.84
CA GLU A 84 17.34 -2.26 7.69
C GLU A 84 17.06 -2.98 9.01
N LYS A 85 17.03 -4.31 9.01
CA LYS A 85 16.79 -5.08 10.24
C LYS A 85 17.80 -4.77 11.34
N ASP A 86 19.04 -4.46 10.95
CA ASP A 86 20.12 -4.13 11.87
C ASP A 86 19.95 -2.73 12.49
N HIS A 87 19.09 -1.88 11.91
CA HIS A 87 18.87 -0.50 12.33
C HIS A 87 17.53 -0.27 13.03
N VAL A 88 16.56 -1.16 12.85
CA VAL A 88 15.19 -1.01 13.41
C VAL A 88 14.82 -2.25 14.22
N GLU A 89 14.92 -2.18 15.55
CA GLU A 89 14.43 -3.22 16.44
C GLU A 89 12.94 -3.50 16.18
N GLY A 90 12.61 -4.77 15.92
CA GLY A 90 11.23 -5.22 15.72
C GLY A 90 10.70 -5.13 14.29
N PHE A 91 11.47 -4.64 13.31
CA PHE A 91 11.06 -4.64 11.92
C PHE A 91 11.35 -5.99 11.26
N ALA A 92 10.38 -6.89 11.31
CA ALA A 92 10.38 -8.12 10.51
C ALA A 92 9.04 -8.20 9.76
N PRO A 93 8.83 -7.40 8.71
CA PRO A 93 7.59 -7.48 7.95
C PRO A 93 7.47 -8.87 7.31
N GLU A 94 6.30 -9.48 7.43
CA GLU A 94 5.98 -10.61 6.59
C GLU A 94 5.94 -10.13 5.13
N VAL A 95 6.83 -10.65 4.30
CA VAL A 95 7.01 -10.22 2.91
C VAL A 95 6.71 -11.34 1.92
N ALA A 96 6.25 -10.98 0.75
CA ALA A 96 6.14 -11.90 -0.38
C ALA A 96 7.51 -12.06 -1.03
N TRP A 97 8.02 -13.28 -1.09
CA TRP A 97 9.32 -13.61 -1.68
C TRP A 97 9.19 -14.06 -3.13
N VAL A 98 10.05 -13.50 -3.98
CA VAL A 98 10.27 -13.96 -5.35
C VAL A 98 11.56 -14.75 -5.36
N THR A 99 11.45 -16.04 -5.66
CA THR A 99 12.55 -17.00 -5.61
C THR A 99 12.97 -17.51 -6.99
N GLN A 100 12.14 -17.23 -8.01
CA GLN A 100 12.37 -17.66 -9.39
C GLN A 100 12.03 -16.53 -10.37
N GLY A 101 12.74 -16.49 -11.48
CA GLY A 101 12.49 -15.57 -12.58
C GLY A 101 12.78 -16.27 -13.91
N GLY A 102 11.87 -16.13 -14.90
CA GLY A 102 12.05 -16.76 -16.20
C GLY A 102 12.20 -18.29 -16.18
N GLY A 103 11.66 -18.96 -15.17
CA GLY A 103 11.78 -20.41 -14.99
C GLY A 103 13.05 -20.88 -14.28
N SER A 104 13.96 -19.97 -13.92
CA SER A 104 15.19 -20.28 -13.19
C SER A 104 15.14 -19.77 -11.75
N LYS A 105 15.78 -20.49 -10.83
CA LYS A 105 15.94 -20.04 -9.46
C LYS A 105 16.88 -18.84 -9.41
N LEU A 106 16.52 -17.83 -8.64
CA LEU A 106 17.37 -16.66 -8.41
C LEU A 106 18.53 -17.03 -7.48
N GLU A 107 19.70 -16.43 -7.70
CA GLU A 107 20.86 -16.55 -6.80
C GLU A 107 20.55 -15.91 -5.44
N GLU A 108 19.90 -14.76 -5.45
CA GLU A 108 19.41 -14.05 -4.27
C GLU A 108 17.90 -13.90 -4.34
N ARG A 109 17.21 -14.10 -3.22
CA ARG A 109 15.76 -13.86 -3.13
C ARG A 109 15.47 -12.36 -3.22
N LEU A 110 14.37 -12.04 -3.89
CA LEU A 110 13.84 -10.70 -3.93
C LEU A 110 12.52 -10.68 -3.15
N CYS A 111 12.21 -9.58 -2.49
CA CYS A 111 10.88 -9.38 -1.92
C CYS A 111 10.09 -8.33 -2.69
N VAL A 112 8.78 -8.50 -2.74
CA VAL A 112 7.90 -7.41 -3.14
C VAL A 112 7.93 -6.36 -2.03
N ARG A 113 8.20 -5.10 -2.37
CA ARG A 113 8.41 -4.03 -1.39
C ARG A 113 7.29 -3.94 -0.35
N PRO A 114 7.57 -4.17 0.94
CA PRO A 114 6.62 -3.92 2.03
C PRO A 114 6.56 -2.43 2.40
N THR A 115 7.62 -1.72 2.03
CA THR A 115 7.86 -0.29 2.19
C THR A 115 8.91 0.15 1.17
N SER A 116 9.12 1.45 0.96
CA SER A 116 10.07 1.94 -0.05
C SER A 116 11.26 2.68 0.53
N GLU A 117 11.32 2.93 1.84
CA GLU A 117 12.35 3.75 2.48
C GLU A 117 13.74 3.21 2.23
N THR A 118 13.95 1.88 2.33
CA THR A 118 15.22 1.22 2.06
C THR A 118 15.74 1.52 0.67
N ILE A 119 14.85 1.45 -0.34
CA ILE A 119 15.22 1.74 -1.73
C ILE A 119 15.55 3.22 -1.88
N PHE A 120 14.77 4.11 -1.25
CA PHE A 120 15.03 5.54 -1.28
C PHE A 120 16.41 5.86 -0.71
N CYS A 121 16.74 5.30 0.46
CA CYS A 121 18.04 5.51 1.11
C CYS A 121 19.19 4.99 0.23
N ASP A 122 19.07 3.79 -0.36
CA ASP A 122 20.06 3.24 -1.27
C ASP A 122 20.27 4.13 -2.50
N MET A 123 19.18 4.65 -3.08
CA MET A 123 19.26 5.54 -4.24
C MET A 123 19.79 6.93 -3.88
N TYR A 124 19.40 7.47 -2.71
CA TYR A 124 19.94 8.74 -2.24
C TYR A 124 21.46 8.68 -2.03
N SER A 125 21.96 7.57 -1.48
CA SER A 125 23.40 7.38 -1.32
C SER A 125 24.18 7.39 -2.64
N LYS A 126 23.53 7.03 -3.75
CA LYS A 126 24.11 7.05 -5.11
C LYS A 126 23.95 8.40 -5.80
N TRP A 127 22.87 9.13 -5.52
CA TRP A 127 22.54 10.39 -6.19
C TRP A 127 23.13 11.61 -5.49
N LEU A 128 23.39 11.51 -4.17
CA LEU A 128 23.96 12.58 -3.38
C LEU A 128 25.48 12.63 -3.60
N SER A 129 25.94 13.63 -4.33
CA SER A 129 27.37 13.88 -4.57
C SER A 129 27.94 14.97 -3.67
N SER A 130 27.11 15.92 -3.23
CA SER A 130 27.50 17.08 -2.45
C SER A 130 26.35 17.58 -1.57
N TRP A 131 26.69 18.27 -0.49
CA TRP A 131 25.67 18.96 0.33
C TRP A 131 24.85 20.00 -0.47
N ARG A 132 25.38 20.47 -1.60
CA ARG A 132 24.68 21.39 -2.51
C ARG A 132 23.51 20.73 -3.25
N ASP A 133 23.45 19.40 -3.28
CA ASP A 133 22.35 18.63 -3.89
C ASP A 133 21.13 18.60 -3.00
N LEU A 134 21.27 18.98 -1.73
CA LEU A 134 20.19 19.00 -0.75
C LEU A 134 19.40 20.32 -0.77
N PRO A 135 18.09 20.29 -0.44
CA PRO A 135 17.34 19.11 0.00
C PRO A 135 16.86 18.23 -1.15
N PHE A 136 16.89 16.90 -0.98
CA PHE A 136 16.14 15.97 -1.82
C PHE A 136 14.70 15.91 -1.34
N LEU A 137 13.76 16.38 -2.16
CA LEU A 137 12.33 16.34 -1.87
C LEU A 137 11.65 15.49 -2.94
N TYR A 138 11.51 14.20 -2.64
CA TYR A 138 10.90 13.25 -3.57
C TYR A 138 9.69 12.56 -2.96
N ASN A 139 8.72 12.25 -3.82
CA ASN A 139 7.53 11.48 -3.50
C ASN A 139 7.37 10.33 -4.50
N GLN A 140 6.77 9.25 -4.05
CA GLN A 140 6.39 8.13 -4.91
C GLN A 140 4.95 7.73 -4.63
N TRP A 141 4.12 7.77 -5.67
CA TRP A 141 2.81 7.14 -5.65
C TRP A 141 2.96 5.68 -6.08
N CYS A 142 2.77 4.76 -5.15
CA CYS A 142 2.97 3.34 -5.41
C CYS A 142 2.17 2.45 -4.46
N SER A 143 2.01 1.20 -4.85
CA SER A 143 1.52 0.15 -3.96
C SER A 143 2.68 -0.50 -3.22
N VAL A 144 2.44 -0.89 -1.98
CA VAL A 144 3.30 -1.74 -1.16
C VAL A 144 2.55 -3.02 -0.81
N LEU A 145 3.26 -4.10 -0.52
CA LEU A 145 2.67 -5.38 -0.19
C LEU A 145 3.24 -5.89 1.13
N ARG A 146 2.37 -6.03 2.12
CA ARG A 146 2.65 -6.74 3.37
C ARG A 146 1.88 -8.05 3.36
N TRP A 147 2.54 -9.16 3.66
CA TRP A 147 1.92 -10.48 3.68
C TRP A 147 1.19 -10.69 5.00
N GLU A 148 0.02 -10.09 5.13
CA GLU A 148 -0.80 -10.14 6.34
C GLU A 148 -1.89 -11.22 6.24
N LYS A 149 -2.15 -11.91 7.35
CA LYS A 149 -3.13 -13.01 7.38
C LYS A 149 -4.56 -12.52 7.32
N GLU A 150 -4.82 -11.32 7.85
CA GLU A 150 -6.14 -10.73 7.90
C GLU A 150 -6.10 -9.33 7.28
N THR A 151 -6.90 -9.13 6.25
CA THR A 151 -7.07 -7.83 5.59
C THR A 151 -8.55 -7.53 5.46
N ARG A 152 -8.90 -6.26 5.64
CA ARG A 152 -10.25 -5.76 5.35
C ARG A 152 -10.26 -5.03 4.01
N PRO A 153 -11.37 -5.10 3.26
CA PRO A 153 -11.45 -4.43 1.97
C PRO A 153 -11.46 -2.91 2.13
N PHE A 154 -10.90 -2.22 1.16
CA PHE A 154 -10.92 -0.78 0.94
C PHE A 154 -10.05 0.00 1.92
N LEU A 155 -10.61 0.81 2.80
CA LEU A 155 -9.83 1.55 3.79
C LEU A 155 -9.50 0.65 4.98
N ARG A 156 -8.28 0.71 5.43
CA ARG A 156 -7.82 -0.03 6.59
C ARG A 156 -8.28 0.70 7.85
N PRO A 157 -9.18 0.13 8.65
CA PRO A 157 -9.60 0.72 9.91
C PRO A 157 -8.52 0.57 10.99
#